data_ebfc24ef1ab8730e87be145472f57b21
#
_entry.id   ebfc24ef1ab8730e87be145472f57b21
#
_cell.length_a   1.000
_cell.length_b   1.000
_cell.length_c   1.000
_cell.angle_alpha   90.00
_cell.angle_beta   90.00
_cell.angle_gamma   90.00
#
_symmetry.space_group_name_H-M   'P 1'
#
loop_
_entity.id
_entity.type
_entity.pdbx_description
1 polymer ?
#
loop_
_entity_poly.entity_id
_entity_poly.type
_entity_poly.pdbx_seq_one_letter_code
_entity_poly.pdbx_strand_id
1 'polypeptide(L)'
;MWQFILIKKEQIEMVKHVILWTLKDEYTGSEKDEIKQGIKEGLEGLKGKVPGLTEIKVNINPLESSNCDVMLDSTLESEEALKGYAVHPAHVEVANTKVRPYTAVRTCMDYEI
;
A
#
# COMPACT_ATOMS: atom_id res chain seq x y z
N MET A 1 -22.31 -10.54 28.22
CA MET A 1 -20.83 -10.75 28.30
C MET A 1 -20.22 -11.07 26.96
N TRP A 2 -20.76 -12.01 26.26
CA TRP A 2 -20.28 -12.40 24.94
C TRP A 2 -20.30 -11.26 23.95
N GLN A 3 -21.44 -10.57 23.82
CA GLN A 3 -21.59 -9.45 22.89
C GLN A 3 -20.62 -8.33 23.19
N PHE A 4 -20.40 -8.06 24.46
CA PHE A 4 -19.48 -7.02 24.87
C PHE A 4 -18.05 -7.31 24.42
N ILE A 5 -17.62 -8.55 24.57
CA ILE A 5 -16.28 -8.98 24.17
C ILE A 5 -16.11 -8.90 22.65
N LEU A 6 -17.11 -9.34 21.89
CA LEU A 6 -17.10 -9.28 20.44
C LEU A 6 -17.04 -7.85 19.92
N ILE A 7 -17.84 -6.96 20.49
CA ILE A 7 -17.84 -5.56 20.10
C ILE A 7 -16.47 -4.92 20.34
N LYS A 8 -15.88 -5.22 21.49
CA LYS A 8 -14.57 -4.70 21.85
C LYS A 8 -13.49 -5.21 20.88
N LYS A 9 -13.54 -6.46 20.51
CA LYS A 9 -12.62 -7.06 19.55
C LYS A 9 -12.76 -6.37 18.18
N GLU A 10 -13.97 -6.20 17.72
CA GLU A 10 -14.23 -5.54 16.43
C GLU A 10 -13.71 -4.11 16.40
N GLN A 11 -13.79 -3.39 17.51
CA GLN A 11 -13.36 -2.01 17.61
C GLN A 11 -11.85 -1.83 17.53
N ILE A 12 -11.07 -2.86 17.87
CA ILE A 12 -9.61 -2.77 17.93
C ILE A 12 -8.89 -3.56 16.83
N GLU A 13 -9.64 -4.18 15.93
CA GLU A 13 -9.04 -4.94 14.83
C GLU A 13 -8.58 -4.01 13.73
N MET A 14 -7.27 -3.81 13.67
CA MET A 14 -6.64 -3.08 12.59
C MET A 14 -6.17 -4.04 11.53
N VAL A 15 -5.90 -3.53 10.35
CA VAL A 15 -5.55 -4.33 9.18
C VAL A 15 -4.27 -3.81 8.57
N LYS A 16 -3.40 -4.74 8.22
CA LYS A 16 -2.22 -4.46 7.39
C LYS A 16 -2.55 -4.74 5.94
N HIS A 17 -2.10 -3.84 5.08
CA HIS A 17 -2.21 -3.98 3.64
C HIS A 17 -0.80 -3.84 3.07
N VAL A 18 -0.23 -4.96 2.62
CA VAL A 18 1.15 -5.03 2.15
C VAL A 18 1.15 -5.45 0.68
N ILE A 19 1.86 -4.71 -0.14
CA ILE A 19 2.01 -5.04 -1.56
C ILE A 19 3.48 -5.02 -1.94
N LEU A 20 3.88 -6.01 -2.74
CA LEU A 20 5.20 -6.09 -3.33
C LEU A 20 5.05 -5.95 -4.84
N TRP A 21 5.81 -5.04 -5.44
CA TRP A 21 5.81 -4.86 -6.89
C TRP A 21 7.18 -5.10 -7.49
N THR A 22 7.17 -5.67 -8.68
CA THR A 22 8.32 -5.69 -9.56
C THR A 22 8.00 -4.82 -10.76
N LEU A 23 8.89 -3.90 -11.10
CA LEU A 23 8.71 -3.02 -12.25
C LEU A 23 8.96 -3.79 -13.55
N LYS A 24 8.44 -3.27 -14.65
CA LYS A 24 8.71 -3.83 -15.97
C LYS A 24 10.19 -3.77 -16.28
N ASP A 25 10.71 -4.78 -16.98
CA ASP A 25 12.15 -4.92 -17.26
C ASP A 25 12.73 -3.79 -18.10
N GLU A 26 11.88 -3.10 -18.85
CA GLU A 26 12.33 -2.00 -19.70
C GLU A 26 12.83 -0.77 -18.92
N TYR A 27 12.49 -0.68 -17.62
CA TYR A 27 12.91 0.45 -16.80
C TYR A 27 14.19 0.13 -16.05
N THR A 28 15.23 0.93 -16.30
CA THR A 28 16.56 0.74 -15.71
C THR A 28 17.16 2.09 -15.33
N GLY A 29 18.22 2.06 -14.50
CA GLY A 29 19.00 3.26 -14.16
C GLY A 29 18.18 4.38 -13.55
N SER A 30 18.44 5.61 -13.98
CA SER A 30 17.79 6.79 -13.42
C SER A 30 16.29 6.83 -13.69
N GLU A 31 15.84 6.30 -14.82
CA GLU A 31 14.41 6.21 -15.11
C GLU A 31 13.69 5.33 -14.10
N LYS A 32 14.29 4.17 -13.77
CA LYS A 32 13.75 3.27 -12.75
C LYS A 32 13.69 3.96 -11.38
N ASP A 33 14.73 4.69 -11.03
CA ASP A 33 14.80 5.42 -9.77
C ASP A 33 13.70 6.49 -9.68
N GLU A 34 13.45 7.21 -10.75
CA GLU A 34 12.40 8.22 -10.81
C GLU A 34 11.02 7.61 -10.66
N ILE A 35 10.78 6.46 -11.30
CA ILE A 35 9.51 5.73 -11.18
C ILE A 35 9.29 5.31 -9.73
N LYS A 36 10.29 4.72 -9.09
CA LYS A 36 10.21 4.29 -7.70
C LYS A 36 9.93 5.48 -6.77
N GLN A 37 10.61 6.59 -6.99
CA GLN A 37 10.40 7.81 -6.19
C GLN A 37 8.97 8.33 -6.38
N GLY A 38 8.45 8.31 -7.59
CA GLY A 38 7.08 8.72 -7.89
C GLY A 38 6.05 7.84 -7.18
N ILE A 39 6.26 6.53 -7.15
CA ILE A 39 5.40 5.59 -6.42
C ILE A 39 5.41 5.92 -4.92
N LYS A 40 6.60 6.11 -4.36
CA LYS A 40 6.76 6.43 -2.94
C LYS A 40 6.04 7.72 -2.57
N GLU A 41 6.31 8.80 -3.28
CA GLU A 41 5.70 10.10 -3.01
C GLU A 41 4.19 10.07 -3.18
N GLY A 42 3.71 9.43 -4.23
CA GLY A 42 2.28 9.35 -4.51
C GLY A 42 1.53 8.58 -3.43
N LEU A 43 2.01 7.41 -3.07
CA LEU A 43 1.34 6.57 -2.08
C LEU A 43 1.48 7.13 -0.66
N GLU A 44 2.66 7.56 -0.26
CA GLU A 44 2.84 8.15 1.08
C GLU A 44 2.05 9.46 1.24
N GLY A 45 1.84 10.17 0.15
CA GLY A 45 1.01 11.37 0.13
C GLY A 45 -0.47 11.13 0.43
N LEU A 46 -0.92 9.88 0.44
CA LEU A 46 -2.31 9.54 0.75
C LEU A 46 -2.64 9.65 2.24
N LYS A 47 -1.63 9.66 3.09
CA LYS A 47 -1.86 9.82 4.54
C LYS A 47 -2.53 11.18 4.79
N GLY A 48 -3.61 11.15 5.57
CA GLY A 48 -4.39 12.35 5.84
C GLY A 48 -5.44 12.66 4.78
N LYS A 49 -5.43 11.98 3.64
CA LYS A 49 -6.42 12.17 2.57
C LYS A 49 -7.45 11.06 2.52
N VAL A 50 -7.11 9.88 3.01
CA VAL A 50 -8.00 8.71 2.96
C VAL A 50 -8.44 8.35 4.37
N PRO A 51 -9.75 8.37 4.63
CA PRO A 51 -10.27 8.00 5.96
C PRO A 51 -9.85 6.58 6.35
N GLY A 52 -9.41 6.42 7.60
CA GLY A 52 -9.04 5.13 8.14
C GLY A 52 -7.63 4.65 7.80
N LEU A 53 -6.92 5.37 6.94
CA LEU A 53 -5.51 5.08 6.66
C LEU A 53 -4.65 5.72 7.76
N THR A 54 -4.09 4.90 8.65
CA THR A 54 -3.34 5.38 9.80
C THR A 54 -1.85 5.49 9.55
N GLU A 55 -1.29 4.57 8.77
CA GLU A 55 0.12 4.58 8.40
C GLU A 55 0.30 4.10 6.98
N ILE A 56 1.25 4.68 6.29
CA ILE A 56 1.64 4.24 4.95
C ILE A 56 3.11 4.55 4.74
N LYS A 57 3.85 3.53 4.33
CA LYS A 57 5.27 3.64 4.04
C LYS A 57 5.60 2.84 2.80
N VAL A 58 6.43 3.39 1.95
CA VAL A 58 6.87 2.71 0.72
C VAL A 58 8.39 2.58 0.75
N ASN A 59 8.86 1.34 0.62
CA ASN A 59 10.28 1.02 0.58
C ASN A 59 10.69 0.82 -0.88
N ILE A 60 11.71 1.55 -1.32
CA ILE A 60 12.14 1.54 -2.72
C ILE A 60 13.60 1.19 -2.91
N ASN A 61 14.31 0.83 -1.83
CA ASN A 61 15.73 0.50 -1.88
C ASN A 61 15.96 -0.93 -1.36
N PRO A 62 15.60 -1.95 -2.17
CA PRO A 62 15.77 -3.33 -1.75
C PRO A 62 17.25 -3.72 -1.71
N LEU A 63 17.59 -4.66 -0.84
CA LEU A 63 18.91 -5.29 -0.86
C LEU A 63 18.98 -6.27 -2.03
N GLU A 64 20.20 -6.66 -2.42
CA GLU A 64 20.39 -7.58 -3.53
C GLU A 64 19.71 -8.94 -3.34
N SER A 65 19.51 -9.35 -2.09
CA SER A 65 18.80 -10.59 -1.75
C SER A 65 17.31 -10.52 -2.04
N SER A 66 16.76 -9.35 -2.33
CA SER A 66 15.33 -9.16 -2.60
C SER A 66 15.01 -9.53 -4.05
N ASN A 67 13.79 -10.00 -4.29
CA ASN A 67 13.30 -10.33 -5.62
C ASN A 67 12.10 -9.47 -6.04
N CYS A 68 11.98 -8.28 -5.47
CA CYS A 68 11.00 -7.28 -5.88
C CYS A 68 11.64 -5.89 -5.75
N ASP A 69 10.98 -4.88 -6.30
CA ASP A 69 11.55 -3.54 -6.40
C ASP A 69 10.98 -2.55 -5.38
N VAL A 70 9.70 -2.67 -5.06
CA VAL A 70 8.97 -1.72 -4.23
C VAL A 70 8.05 -2.46 -3.28
N MET A 71 8.00 -2.00 -2.03
CA MET A 71 7.09 -2.56 -1.03
C MET A 71 6.24 -1.44 -0.44
N LEU A 72 4.93 -1.64 -0.46
CA LEU A 72 3.97 -0.83 0.27
C LEU A 72 3.68 -1.52 1.61
N ASP A 73 3.84 -0.79 2.69
CA ASP A 73 3.47 -1.23 4.04
C ASP A 73 2.49 -0.21 4.61
N SER A 74 1.23 -0.58 4.71
CA SER A 74 0.19 0.32 5.18
C SER A 74 -0.67 -0.31 6.26
N THR A 75 -1.24 0.55 7.10
CA THR A 75 -2.12 0.16 8.20
C THR A 75 -3.43 0.93 8.10
N LEU A 76 -4.53 0.20 8.22
CA LEU A 76 -5.88 0.77 8.18
C LEU A 76 -6.64 0.38 9.43
N GLU A 77 -7.62 1.20 9.80
CA GLU A 77 -8.39 1.00 11.03
C GLU A 77 -9.23 -0.28 11.03
N SER A 78 -9.60 -0.79 9.84
CA SER A 78 -10.49 -1.95 9.71
C SER A 78 -10.50 -2.47 8.26
N GLU A 79 -11.11 -3.62 8.05
CA GLU A 79 -11.38 -4.12 6.69
C GLU A 79 -12.26 -3.15 5.90
N GLU A 80 -13.24 -2.53 6.57
CA GLU A 80 -14.09 -1.51 5.95
C GLU A 80 -13.26 -0.35 5.41
N ALA A 81 -12.32 0.13 6.23
CA ALA A 81 -11.43 1.20 5.83
C ALA A 81 -10.56 0.80 4.64
N LEU A 82 -10.12 -0.46 4.60
CA LEU A 82 -9.34 -0.97 3.47
C LEU A 82 -10.17 -0.99 2.18
N LYS A 83 -11.43 -1.42 2.26
CA LYS A 83 -12.33 -1.40 1.10
C LYS A 83 -12.55 0.03 0.61
N GLY A 84 -12.72 0.96 1.52
CA GLY A 84 -12.86 2.38 1.19
C GLY A 84 -11.60 2.96 0.55
N TYR A 85 -10.44 2.58 1.05
CA TYR A 85 -9.14 2.97 0.49
C TYR A 85 -9.00 2.51 -0.96
N ALA A 86 -9.36 1.27 -1.24
CA ALA A 86 -9.21 0.69 -2.58
C ALA A 86 -9.94 1.48 -3.65
N VAL A 87 -11.10 2.05 -3.33
CA VAL A 87 -11.93 2.81 -4.27
C VAL A 87 -11.87 4.32 -4.09
N HIS A 88 -11.10 4.80 -3.14
CA HIS A 88 -11.00 6.24 -2.89
C HIS A 88 -10.36 6.95 -4.09
N PRO A 89 -10.95 8.06 -4.56
CA PRO A 89 -10.43 8.75 -5.74
C PRO A 89 -8.96 9.13 -5.66
N ALA A 90 -8.48 9.56 -4.51
CA ALA A 90 -7.07 9.92 -4.32
C ALA A 90 -6.16 8.71 -4.52
N HIS A 91 -6.55 7.54 -4.00
CA HIS A 91 -5.79 6.30 -4.21
C HIS A 91 -5.83 5.86 -5.67
N VAL A 92 -7.02 5.87 -6.28
CA VAL A 92 -7.21 5.44 -7.67
C VAL A 92 -6.35 6.29 -8.61
N GLU A 93 -6.28 7.59 -8.38
CA GLU A 93 -5.45 8.51 -9.17
C GLU A 93 -3.97 8.12 -9.11
N VAL A 94 -3.45 7.90 -7.91
CA VAL A 94 -2.05 7.49 -7.73
C VAL A 94 -1.79 6.13 -8.38
N ALA A 95 -2.68 5.17 -8.16
CA ALA A 95 -2.55 3.82 -8.72
C ALA A 95 -2.49 3.86 -10.25
N ASN A 96 -3.37 4.64 -10.87
CA ASN A 96 -3.48 4.69 -12.33
C ASN A 96 -2.37 5.50 -13.00
N THR A 97 -1.79 6.48 -12.31
CA THR A 97 -0.78 7.35 -12.92
C THR A 97 0.64 7.00 -12.53
N LYS A 98 0.86 6.49 -11.31
CA LYS A 98 2.20 6.28 -10.77
C LYS A 98 2.60 4.81 -10.62
N VAL A 99 1.65 3.89 -10.54
CA VAL A 99 1.93 2.50 -10.20
C VAL A 99 1.66 1.54 -11.36
N ARG A 100 0.41 1.43 -11.76
CA ARG A 100 -0.01 0.44 -12.77
C ARG A 100 0.71 0.52 -14.10
N PRO A 101 1.01 1.72 -14.64
CA PRO A 101 1.70 1.79 -15.93
C PRO A 101 3.11 1.18 -15.92
N TYR A 102 3.73 1.09 -14.75
CA TYR A 102 5.14 0.74 -14.63
C TYR A 102 5.41 -0.62 -14.01
N THR A 103 4.39 -1.28 -13.45
CA THR A 103 4.57 -2.53 -12.70
C THR A 103 4.19 -3.74 -13.54
N ALA A 104 4.99 -4.81 -13.43
CA ALA A 104 4.78 -6.08 -14.11
C ALA A 104 4.16 -7.13 -13.19
N VAL A 105 4.59 -7.16 -11.93
CA VAL A 105 4.14 -8.16 -10.96
C VAL A 105 3.65 -7.44 -9.70
N ARG A 106 2.53 -7.91 -9.17
CA ARG A 106 1.94 -7.40 -7.93
C ARG A 106 1.57 -8.57 -7.03
N THR A 107 2.07 -8.56 -5.82
CA THR A 107 1.72 -9.53 -4.79
C THR A 107 1.17 -8.78 -3.59
N CYS A 108 0.02 -9.18 -3.09
CA CYS A 108 -0.67 -8.49 -2.00
C CYS A 108 -0.97 -9.46 -0.87
N MET A 109 -0.76 -8.99 0.36
CA MET A 109 -1.23 -9.70 1.56
C MET A 109 -1.90 -8.70 2.48
N ASP A 110 -3.16 -8.97 2.81
CA ASP A 110 -3.93 -8.22 3.79
C ASP A 110 -4.16 -9.12 5.01
N TYR A 111 -3.94 -8.59 6.21
CA TYR A 111 -4.11 -9.38 7.42
C TYR A 111 -4.44 -8.52 8.63
N GLU A 112 -5.09 -9.11 9.61
CA GLU A 112 -5.43 -8.44 10.87
C GLU A 112 -4.24 -8.49 11.83
N ILE A 113 -4.07 -7.40 12.57
CA ILE A 113 -3.01 -7.32 13.59
C ILE A 113 -3.59 -7.15 14.99
#